data_50725906e18fd19fd5e60271d43ae172
#
_entry.id   50725906e18fd19fd5e60271d43ae172
#
_cell.length_a   1.000
_cell.length_b   1.000
_cell.length_c   1.000
_cell.angle_alpha   90.00
_cell.angle_beta   90.00
_cell.angle_gamma   90.00
#
_symmetry.space_group_name_H-M   'P 1'
#
loop_
_entity.id
_entity.type
_entity.pdbx_description
1 polymer ?
#
loop_
_entity_poly.entity_id
_entity_poly.type
_entity_poly.pdbx_seq_one_letter_code
_entity_poly.pdbx_strand_id
1 'polypeptide(L)'
;MALNEIINFFIDSFEQTFVYFIRPDKRIHYFYIITSILLSGYVYLKLQKKESFFSYFFRKENWLSKSAFTDYLFLFFNGFVKLGLLAWMLTWALQFQFDLGEWLLTTFGLPPKDIPLALLFVSYPMVYLIIGDFSYYLLHLLYHKVPFFWSFHKVHHSSTALNPITQYRIHPIELFFNNVRNIVI
;
A
#
# COMPACT_ATOMS: atom_id res chain seq x y z
N MET A 1 -1.26 25.51 16.64
CA MET A 1 -0.19 24.51 16.48
C MET A 1 1.15 25.22 16.64
N ALA A 2 1.95 24.86 17.65
CA ALA A 2 3.25 25.49 17.86
C ALA A 2 4.19 25.13 16.70
N LEU A 3 5.13 26.01 16.35
CA LEU A 3 6.10 25.77 15.27
C LEU A 3 6.83 24.41 15.43
N ASN A 4 7.13 24.02 16.67
CA ASN A 4 7.78 22.73 16.98
C ASN A 4 6.87 21.52 16.61
N GLU A 5 5.56 21.62 16.77
CA GLU A 5 4.63 20.55 16.37
C GLU A 5 4.60 20.37 14.85
N ILE A 6 4.66 21.47 14.11
CA ILE A 6 4.76 21.43 12.64
C ILE A 6 6.07 20.78 12.21
N ILE A 7 7.19 21.20 12.80
CA ILE A 7 8.52 20.64 12.50
C ILE A 7 8.55 19.14 12.80
N ASN A 8 8.05 18.72 13.96
CA ASN A 8 8.02 17.30 14.33
C ASN A 8 7.12 16.51 13.37
N PHE A 9 5.97 17.02 12.98
CA PHE A 9 5.11 16.40 11.97
C PHE A 9 5.86 16.14 10.65
N PHE A 10 6.66 17.09 10.18
CA PHE A 10 7.48 16.92 8.98
C PHE A 10 8.59 15.89 9.16
N ILE A 11 9.28 15.92 10.30
CA ILE A 11 10.34 14.93 10.64
C ILE A 11 9.74 13.53 10.68
N ASP A 12 8.65 13.33 11.42
CA ASP A 12 7.99 12.04 11.55
C ASP A 12 7.49 11.51 10.20
N SER A 13 6.94 12.38 9.36
CA SER A 13 6.50 12.01 8.01
C SER A 13 7.66 11.54 7.13
N PHE A 14 8.80 12.21 7.23
CA PHE A 14 10.01 11.86 6.51
C PHE A 14 10.58 10.52 7.00
N GLU A 15 10.71 10.36 8.31
CA GLU A 15 11.15 9.10 8.94
C GLU A 15 10.25 7.92 8.58
N GLN A 16 8.92 8.10 8.62
CA GLN A 16 7.96 7.07 8.22
C GLN A 16 8.16 6.58 6.78
N THR A 17 8.66 7.44 5.90
CA THR A 17 8.96 7.04 4.51
C THR A 17 10.16 6.08 4.46
N PHE A 18 11.18 6.28 5.29
CA PHE A 18 12.33 5.36 5.37
C PHE A 18 12.00 4.03 6.06
N VAL A 19 11.07 4.05 7.02
CA VAL A 19 10.55 2.83 7.65
C VAL A 19 9.97 1.85 6.63
N TYR A 20 9.51 2.31 5.47
CA TYR A 20 9.01 1.44 4.40
C TYR A 20 10.06 0.45 3.87
N PHE A 21 11.34 0.77 3.94
CA PHE A 21 12.42 -0.14 3.53
C PHE A 21 12.67 -1.27 4.53
N ILE A 22 12.24 -1.08 5.78
CA ILE A 22 12.48 -2.02 6.88
C ILE A 22 11.20 -2.83 7.21
N ARG A 23 10.03 -2.29 6.94
CA ARG A 23 8.75 -2.94 7.25
C ARG A 23 8.42 -4.05 6.26
N PRO A 24 8.22 -5.30 6.73
CA PRO A 24 7.96 -6.45 5.84
C PRO A 24 6.60 -6.41 5.14
N ASP A 25 5.66 -5.59 5.63
CA ASP A 25 4.35 -5.37 4.99
C ASP A 25 4.42 -4.39 3.81
N LYS A 26 5.59 -3.79 3.54
CA LYS A 26 5.79 -2.85 2.44
C LYS A 26 6.54 -3.50 1.27
N ARG A 27 6.06 -3.25 0.05
CA ARG A 27 6.64 -3.82 -1.18
C ARG A 27 8.04 -3.31 -1.52
N ILE A 28 8.52 -2.24 -0.87
CA ILE A 28 9.92 -1.77 -0.97
C ILE A 28 10.78 -2.24 0.20
N HIS A 29 10.30 -3.19 1.00
CA HIS A 29 11.13 -3.84 2.00
C HIS A 29 12.36 -4.47 1.34
N TYR A 30 13.51 -4.40 2.01
CA TYR A 30 14.80 -4.84 1.44
C TYR A 30 14.77 -6.26 0.88
N PHE A 31 14.01 -7.18 1.49
CA PHE A 31 13.87 -8.56 1.01
C PHE A 31 13.24 -8.61 -0.40
N TYR A 32 12.17 -7.84 -0.65
CA TYR A 32 11.55 -7.78 -1.97
C TYR A 32 12.44 -7.08 -3.00
N ILE A 33 13.25 -6.10 -2.58
CA ILE A 33 14.24 -5.47 -3.46
C ILE A 33 15.30 -6.48 -3.86
N ILE A 34 15.84 -7.26 -2.91
CA ILE A 34 16.83 -8.30 -3.18
C ILE A 34 16.26 -9.35 -4.15
N THR A 35 15.05 -9.87 -3.88
CA THR A 35 14.41 -10.85 -4.77
C THR A 35 14.16 -10.29 -6.17
N SER A 36 13.79 -9.02 -6.28
CA SER A 36 13.62 -8.32 -7.57
C SER A 36 14.94 -8.18 -8.32
N ILE A 37 16.05 -7.90 -7.62
CA ILE A 37 17.39 -7.84 -8.21
C ILE A 37 17.80 -9.23 -8.72
N LEU A 38 17.57 -10.28 -7.94
CA LEU A 38 17.89 -11.66 -8.33
C LEU A 38 17.07 -12.09 -9.56
N LEU A 39 15.78 -11.79 -9.57
CA LEU A 39 14.90 -12.08 -10.71
C LEU A 39 15.33 -11.29 -11.96
N SER A 40 15.67 -10.01 -11.80
CA SER A 40 16.20 -9.17 -12.88
C SER A 40 17.53 -9.74 -13.43
N GLY A 41 18.40 -10.24 -12.55
CA GLY A 41 19.63 -10.92 -12.94
C GLY A 41 19.35 -12.19 -13.76
N TYR A 42 18.40 -13.00 -13.32
CA TYR A 42 17.97 -14.18 -14.08
C TYR A 42 17.45 -13.82 -15.49
N VAL A 43 16.57 -12.81 -15.57
CA VAL A 43 16.01 -12.33 -16.85
C VAL A 43 17.14 -11.77 -17.75
N TYR A 44 18.07 -10.99 -17.16
CA TYR A 44 19.22 -10.45 -17.88
C TYR A 44 20.06 -11.56 -18.52
N LEU A 45 20.38 -12.63 -17.78
CA LEU A 45 21.12 -13.78 -18.30
C LEU A 45 20.35 -14.52 -19.40
N LYS A 46 19.04 -14.69 -19.25
CA LYS A 46 18.16 -15.31 -20.25
C LYS A 46 18.10 -14.51 -21.55
N LEU A 47 18.05 -13.19 -21.46
CA LEU A 47 17.97 -12.30 -22.62
C LEU A 47 19.31 -12.08 -23.32
N GLN A 48 20.41 -12.66 -22.78
CA GLN A 48 21.77 -12.54 -23.33
C GLN A 48 22.13 -11.09 -23.72
N LYS A 49 21.81 -10.14 -22.84
CA LYS A 49 22.06 -8.72 -23.07
C LYS A 49 23.57 -8.44 -23.23
N LYS A 50 23.92 -7.60 -24.21
CA LYS A 50 25.32 -7.19 -24.47
C LYS A 50 25.84 -6.12 -23.49
N GLU A 51 24.93 -5.36 -22.87
CA GLU A 51 25.26 -4.35 -21.85
C GLU A 51 25.60 -4.99 -20.52
N SER A 52 26.30 -4.28 -19.61
CA SER A 52 26.56 -4.79 -18.26
C SER A 52 25.26 -4.89 -17.44
N PHE A 53 25.22 -5.81 -16.46
CA PHE A 53 24.04 -5.95 -15.57
C PHE A 53 23.68 -4.64 -14.85
N PHE A 54 24.68 -3.90 -14.38
CA PHE A 54 24.43 -2.62 -13.73
C PHE A 54 23.81 -1.59 -14.69
N SER A 55 24.28 -1.53 -15.94
CA SER A 55 23.68 -0.66 -16.95
C SER A 55 22.25 -1.07 -17.29
N TYR A 56 22.00 -2.38 -17.34
CA TYR A 56 20.66 -2.93 -17.56
C TYR A 56 19.70 -2.60 -16.42
N PHE A 57 20.14 -2.78 -15.17
CA PHE A 57 19.30 -2.60 -13.98
C PHE A 57 19.11 -1.12 -13.63
N PHE A 58 20.18 -0.33 -13.65
CA PHE A 58 20.15 1.10 -13.32
C PHE A 58 20.05 2.01 -14.55
N ARG A 59 19.22 1.64 -15.51
CA ARG A 59 18.96 2.51 -16.66
C ARG A 59 18.47 3.87 -16.19
N LYS A 60 19.10 4.94 -16.69
CA LYS A 60 18.74 6.32 -16.33
C LYS A 60 17.27 6.63 -16.62
N GLU A 61 16.73 6.04 -17.69
CA GLU A 61 15.32 6.18 -18.07
C GLU A 61 14.36 5.68 -16.97
N ASN A 62 14.75 4.64 -16.22
CA ASN A 62 13.91 4.06 -15.18
C ASN A 62 14.08 4.76 -13.83
N TRP A 63 15.27 5.31 -13.53
CA TRP A 63 15.60 5.83 -12.20
C TRP A 63 15.76 7.34 -12.15
N LEU A 64 16.16 7.99 -13.26
CA LEU A 64 16.48 9.43 -13.32
C LEU A 64 15.62 10.19 -14.32
N SER A 65 14.55 9.57 -14.85
CA SER A 65 13.60 10.26 -15.73
C SER A 65 12.69 11.21 -14.96
N LYS A 66 12.04 12.13 -15.66
CA LYS A 66 10.99 12.98 -15.07
C LYS A 66 9.88 12.13 -14.45
N SER A 67 9.56 10.98 -15.07
CA SER A 67 8.59 10.02 -14.53
C SER A 67 9.05 9.45 -13.20
N ALA A 68 10.28 8.97 -13.11
CA ALA A 68 10.84 8.44 -11.85
C ALA A 68 10.88 9.53 -10.75
N PHE A 69 11.24 10.76 -11.10
CA PHE A 69 11.23 11.87 -10.14
C PHE A 69 9.82 12.15 -9.61
N THR A 70 8.80 12.04 -10.47
CA THR A 70 7.39 12.13 -10.03
C THR A 70 7.04 11.02 -9.04
N ASP A 71 7.54 9.78 -9.23
CA ASP A 71 7.34 8.68 -8.29
C ASP A 71 7.91 8.99 -6.91
N TYR A 72 9.13 9.57 -6.86
CA TYR A 72 9.76 9.99 -5.61
C TYR A 72 8.97 11.08 -4.91
N LEU A 73 8.47 12.08 -5.64
CA LEU A 73 7.59 13.11 -5.08
C LEU A 73 6.31 12.51 -4.49
N PHE A 74 5.67 11.56 -5.20
CA PHE A 74 4.47 10.89 -4.68
C PHE A 74 4.76 10.03 -3.45
N LEU A 75 5.92 9.35 -3.38
CA LEU A 75 6.31 8.57 -2.21
C LEU A 75 6.34 9.45 -0.95
N PHE A 76 7.03 10.59 -1.02
CA PHE A 76 7.11 11.52 0.10
C PHE A 76 5.78 12.21 0.38
N PHE A 77 5.11 12.74 -0.65
CA PHE A 77 3.83 13.41 -0.51
C PHE A 77 2.77 12.51 0.12
N ASN A 78 2.68 11.25 -0.32
CA ASN A 78 1.75 10.29 0.27
C ASN A 78 2.12 9.89 1.71
N GLY A 79 3.39 9.99 2.09
CA GLY A 79 3.81 9.88 3.48
C GLY A 79 3.15 10.94 4.36
N PHE A 80 3.19 12.21 3.95
CA PHE A 80 2.50 13.32 4.64
C PHE A 80 0.99 13.16 4.66
N VAL A 81 0.38 12.84 3.51
CA VAL A 81 -1.06 12.63 3.40
C VAL A 81 -1.52 11.49 4.33
N LYS A 82 -0.78 10.40 4.37
CA LYS A 82 -1.08 9.27 5.27
C LYS A 82 -1.05 9.69 6.73
N LEU A 83 -0.03 10.42 7.16
CA LEU A 83 0.09 10.82 8.56
C LEU A 83 -1.07 11.75 8.96
N GLY A 84 -1.44 12.72 8.10
CA GLY A 84 -2.55 13.61 8.33
C GLY A 84 -3.92 12.92 8.35
N LEU A 85 -4.14 11.96 7.44
CA LEU A 85 -5.39 11.21 7.37
C LEU A 85 -5.46 10.10 8.42
N LEU A 86 -4.34 9.48 8.77
CA LEU A 86 -4.31 8.27 9.59
C LEU A 86 -4.88 8.51 10.99
N ALA A 87 -4.56 9.61 11.64
CA ALA A 87 -5.03 9.92 12.98
C ALA A 87 -6.56 10.04 13.01
N TRP A 88 -7.13 10.76 12.04
CA TRP A 88 -8.57 10.92 11.92
C TRP A 88 -9.27 9.63 11.52
N MET A 89 -8.74 8.91 10.54
CA MET A 89 -9.30 7.63 10.08
C MET A 89 -9.21 6.53 11.15
N LEU A 90 -8.18 6.53 12.01
CA LEU A 90 -8.04 5.56 13.08
C LEU A 90 -9.17 5.71 14.11
N THR A 91 -9.54 6.94 14.46
CA THR A 91 -10.65 7.20 15.39
C THR A 91 -11.97 6.64 14.84
N TRP A 92 -12.24 6.90 13.56
CA TRP A 92 -13.41 6.36 12.87
C TRP A 92 -13.39 4.84 12.75
N ALA A 93 -12.22 4.26 12.47
CA ALA A 93 -12.04 2.81 12.39
C ALA A 93 -12.38 2.12 13.71
N LEU A 94 -11.84 2.63 14.81
CA LEU A 94 -12.10 2.08 16.14
C LEU A 94 -13.60 2.19 16.49
N GLN A 95 -14.22 3.34 16.26
CA GLN A 95 -15.65 3.51 16.52
C GLN A 95 -16.48 2.54 15.67
N PHE A 96 -16.21 2.46 14.37
CA PHE A 96 -16.92 1.53 13.48
C PHE A 96 -16.76 0.06 13.92
N GLN A 97 -15.57 -0.36 14.33
CA GLN A 97 -15.33 -1.73 14.82
C GLN A 97 -16.11 -2.02 16.11
N PHE A 98 -16.19 -1.07 17.05
CA PHE A 98 -16.99 -1.21 18.26
C PHE A 98 -18.48 -1.31 17.93
N ASP A 99 -19.00 -0.41 17.11
CA ASP A 99 -20.42 -0.35 16.74
C ASP A 99 -20.83 -1.64 15.98
N LEU A 100 -19.99 -2.10 15.05
CA LEU A 100 -20.19 -3.35 14.33
C LEU A 100 -20.13 -4.56 15.25
N GLY A 101 -19.18 -4.61 16.18
CA GLY A 101 -19.05 -5.67 17.17
C GLY A 101 -20.28 -5.73 18.09
N GLU A 102 -20.75 -4.61 18.58
CA GLU A 102 -21.97 -4.52 19.39
C GLU A 102 -23.20 -4.96 18.59
N TRP A 103 -23.34 -4.50 17.37
CA TRP A 103 -24.44 -4.91 16.48
C TRP A 103 -24.42 -6.43 16.21
N LEU A 104 -23.25 -7.03 15.95
CA LEU A 104 -23.13 -8.47 15.73
C LEU A 104 -23.51 -9.24 17.00
N LEU A 105 -23.01 -8.84 18.17
CA LEU A 105 -23.31 -9.50 19.44
C LEU A 105 -24.80 -9.39 19.83
N THR A 106 -25.42 -8.25 19.58
CA THR A 106 -26.84 -8.03 19.88
C THR A 106 -27.76 -8.78 18.92
N THR A 107 -27.34 -8.91 17.65
CA THR A 107 -28.16 -9.56 16.60
C THR A 107 -28.00 -11.08 16.61
N PHE A 108 -26.79 -11.59 16.73
CA PHE A 108 -26.46 -13.02 16.60
C PHE A 108 -26.11 -13.71 17.92
N GLY A 109 -25.94 -12.93 19.00
CA GLY A 109 -25.51 -13.45 20.28
C GLY A 109 -24.01 -13.71 20.37
N LEU A 110 -23.57 -14.28 21.49
CA LEU A 110 -22.17 -14.65 21.69
C LEU A 110 -21.80 -15.87 20.83
N PRO A 111 -20.58 -15.89 20.28
CA PRO A 111 -20.11 -17.05 19.53
C PRO A 111 -20.07 -18.30 20.42
N PRO A 112 -20.20 -19.52 19.85
CA PRO A 112 -20.09 -20.77 20.60
C PRO A 112 -18.76 -20.83 21.36
N LYS A 113 -18.81 -21.24 22.63
CA LYS A 113 -17.62 -21.30 23.51
C LYS A 113 -16.65 -22.44 23.14
N ASP A 114 -17.16 -23.44 22.43
CA ASP A 114 -16.46 -24.71 22.17
C ASP A 114 -15.84 -24.78 20.77
N ILE A 115 -15.55 -23.63 20.14
CA ILE A 115 -14.86 -23.62 18.86
C ILE A 115 -13.40 -24.04 19.06
N PRO A 116 -12.93 -25.14 18.41
CA PRO A 116 -11.54 -25.56 18.53
C PRO A 116 -10.58 -24.44 18.08
N LEU A 117 -9.60 -24.13 18.92
CA LEU A 117 -8.62 -23.07 18.65
C LEU A 117 -7.89 -23.30 17.30
N ALA A 118 -7.59 -24.55 16.96
CA ALA A 118 -7.00 -24.92 15.68
C ALA A 118 -7.87 -24.50 14.49
N LEU A 119 -9.20 -24.61 14.60
CA LEU A 119 -10.12 -24.17 13.57
C LEU A 119 -10.07 -22.65 13.38
N LEU A 120 -10.03 -21.90 14.47
CA LEU A 120 -9.91 -20.43 14.42
C LEU A 120 -8.58 -19.99 13.80
N PHE A 121 -7.47 -20.62 14.17
CA PHE A 121 -6.15 -20.30 13.59
C PHE A 121 -6.05 -20.57 12.09
N VAL A 122 -6.82 -21.50 11.56
CA VAL A 122 -6.83 -21.80 10.12
C VAL A 122 -7.90 -20.98 9.38
N SER A 123 -9.14 -20.97 9.90
CA SER A 123 -10.28 -20.35 9.21
C SER A 123 -10.18 -18.82 9.17
N TYR A 124 -9.77 -18.18 10.26
CA TYR A 124 -9.70 -16.72 10.33
C TYR A 124 -8.73 -16.12 9.28
N PRO A 125 -7.45 -16.56 9.20
CA PRO A 125 -6.55 -16.04 8.17
C PRO A 125 -7.04 -16.34 6.74
N MET A 126 -7.64 -17.52 6.51
CA MET A 126 -8.17 -17.90 5.20
C MET A 126 -9.33 -17.00 4.77
N VAL A 127 -10.30 -16.77 5.66
CA VAL A 127 -11.43 -15.87 5.39
C VAL A 127 -10.95 -14.44 5.19
N TYR A 128 -10.03 -13.98 6.05
CA TYR A 128 -9.43 -12.64 5.94
C TYR A 128 -8.71 -12.45 4.59
N LEU A 129 -7.92 -13.42 4.14
CA LEU A 129 -7.25 -13.36 2.85
C LEU A 129 -8.25 -13.32 1.69
N ILE A 130 -9.25 -14.21 1.70
CA ILE A 130 -10.26 -14.26 0.62
C ILE A 130 -11.04 -12.95 0.54
N ILE A 131 -11.55 -12.45 1.66
CA ILE A 131 -12.31 -11.19 1.69
C ILE A 131 -11.40 -10.02 1.33
N GLY A 132 -10.16 -10.01 1.85
CA GLY A 132 -9.17 -8.99 1.57
C GLY A 132 -8.85 -8.88 0.08
N ASP A 133 -8.50 -9.98 -0.56
CA ASP A 133 -8.17 -10.01 -1.99
C ASP A 133 -9.37 -9.69 -2.87
N PHE A 134 -10.54 -10.26 -2.53
CA PHE A 134 -11.77 -10.00 -3.29
C PHE A 134 -12.19 -8.53 -3.22
N SER A 135 -12.16 -7.93 -2.04
CA SER A 135 -12.48 -6.51 -1.87
C SER A 135 -11.48 -5.59 -2.56
N TYR A 136 -10.19 -5.96 -2.55
CA TYR A 136 -9.17 -5.24 -3.30
C TYR A 136 -9.42 -5.31 -4.81
N TYR A 137 -9.73 -6.49 -5.31
CA TYR A 137 -10.09 -6.69 -6.71
C TYR A 137 -11.30 -5.84 -7.12
N LEU A 138 -12.36 -5.85 -6.29
CA LEU A 138 -13.56 -5.07 -6.57
C LEU A 138 -13.27 -3.57 -6.62
N LEU A 139 -12.54 -3.04 -5.63
CA LEU A 139 -12.18 -1.63 -5.60
C LEU A 139 -11.32 -1.25 -6.81
N HIS A 140 -10.34 -2.08 -7.16
CA HIS A 140 -9.51 -1.85 -8.33
C HIS A 140 -10.30 -1.91 -9.65
N LEU A 141 -11.25 -2.84 -9.74
CA LEU A 141 -12.19 -2.92 -10.87
C LEU A 141 -13.02 -1.63 -11.00
N LEU A 142 -13.51 -1.08 -9.88
CA LEU A 142 -14.22 0.19 -9.85
C LEU A 142 -13.33 1.35 -10.32
N TYR A 143 -12.07 1.36 -9.92
CA TYR A 143 -11.10 2.36 -10.40
C TYR A 143 -10.96 2.35 -11.93
N HIS A 144 -11.04 1.20 -12.57
CA HIS A 144 -10.98 1.09 -14.03
C HIS A 144 -12.32 1.28 -14.75
N LYS A 145 -13.45 1.00 -14.09
CA LYS A 145 -14.77 0.99 -14.75
C LYS A 145 -15.56 2.27 -14.54
N VAL A 146 -15.36 2.94 -13.41
CA VAL A 146 -16.13 4.14 -13.06
C VAL A 146 -15.32 5.40 -13.41
N PRO A 147 -15.81 6.29 -14.30
CA PRO A 147 -15.07 7.47 -14.75
C PRO A 147 -14.61 8.38 -13.62
N PHE A 148 -15.41 8.53 -12.57
CA PHE A 148 -15.05 9.30 -11.37
C PHE A 148 -13.78 8.73 -10.73
N PHE A 149 -13.73 7.43 -10.45
CA PHE A 149 -12.57 6.77 -9.84
C PHE A 149 -11.37 6.74 -10.78
N TRP A 150 -11.61 6.52 -12.08
CA TRP A 150 -10.56 6.55 -13.08
C TRP A 150 -9.84 7.90 -13.14
N SER A 151 -10.55 9.00 -12.90
CA SER A 151 -9.95 10.34 -12.91
C SER A 151 -8.77 10.48 -11.93
N PHE A 152 -8.76 9.72 -10.86
CA PHE A 152 -7.68 9.65 -9.84
C PHE A 152 -6.71 8.52 -10.13
N HIS A 153 -7.22 7.32 -10.48
CA HIS A 153 -6.43 6.12 -10.70
C HIS A 153 -5.52 6.20 -11.93
N LYS A 154 -5.90 6.98 -12.95
CA LYS A 154 -5.03 7.25 -14.11
C LYS A 154 -3.67 7.86 -13.72
N VAL A 155 -3.52 8.47 -12.55
CA VAL A 155 -2.24 8.96 -12.03
C VAL A 155 -1.28 7.80 -11.83
N HIS A 156 -1.76 6.67 -11.29
CA HIS A 156 -0.98 5.44 -11.16
C HIS A 156 -0.53 4.92 -12.53
N HIS A 157 -1.41 4.93 -13.51
CA HIS A 157 -1.12 4.49 -14.89
C HIS A 157 -0.36 5.50 -15.74
N SER A 158 -0.06 6.70 -15.23
CA SER A 158 0.67 7.75 -15.98
C SER A 158 2.18 7.54 -16.02
N SER A 159 2.71 6.50 -15.37
CA SER A 159 4.15 6.26 -15.36
C SER A 159 4.64 5.76 -16.71
N THR A 160 5.68 6.40 -17.22
CA THR A 160 6.37 6.01 -18.47
C THR A 160 7.66 5.22 -18.20
N ALA A 161 8.08 5.12 -16.93
CA ALA A 161 9.24 4.36 -16.51
C ALA A 161 8.88 3.62 -15.22
N LEU A 162 9.13 2.32 -15.18
CA LEU A 162 8.78 1.47 -14.05
C LEU A 162 10.00 1.19 -13.18
N ASN A 163 9.87 1.49 -11.91
CA ASN A 163 10.82 1.11 -10.86
C ASN A 163 10.05 0.68 -9.59
N PRO A 164 10.67 0.10 -8.58
CA PRO A 164 9.97 -0.35 -7.36
C PRO A 164 9.18 0.75 -6.63
N ILE A 165 9.51 2.02 -6.85
CA ILE A 165 8.86 3.16 -6.20
C ILE A 165 7.58 3.58 -6.93
N THR A 166 7.45 3.26 -8.22
CA THR A 166 6.29 3.60 -9.06
C THR A 166 4.95 3.16 -8.44
N GLN A 167 4.93 2.08 -7.67
CA GLN A 167 3.75 1.62 -6.95
C GLN A 167 3.18 2.64 -5.94
N TYR A 168 3.99 3.62 -5.52
CA TYR A 168 3.56 4.70 -4.61
C TYR A 168 3.04 5.93 -5.34
N ARG A 169 3.00 5.92 -6.69
CA ARG A 169 2.33 6.94 -7.49
C ARG A 169 0.82 6.74 -7.39
N ILE A 170 0.25 7.13 -6.27
CA ILE A 170 -1.17 6.97 -5.94
C ILE A 170 -1.74 8.36 -5.63
N HIS A 171 -2.86 8.69 -6.24
CA HIS A 171 -3.56 9.95 -5.92
C HIS A 171 -4.10 9.91 -4.48
N PRO A 172 -4.07 11.02 -3.70
CA PRO A 172 -4.57 11.04 -2.31
C PRO A 172 -6.00 10.53 -2.13
N ILE A 173 -6.88 10.81 -3.09
CA ILE A 173 -8.27 10.32 -3.05
C ILE A 173 -8.31 8.79 -3.22
N GLU A 174 -7.51 8.23 -4.09
CA GLU A 174 -7.37 6.77 -4.22
C GLU A 174 -6.79 6.16 -2.93
N LEU A 175 -5.79 6.82 -2.35
CA LEU A 175 -5.21 6.42 -1.07
C LEU A 175 -6.27 6.44 0.05
N PHE A 176 -7.15 7.43 0.08
CA PHE A 176 -8.27 7.49 1.02
C PHE A 176 -9.20 6.28 0.88
N PHE A 177 -9.68 5.95 -0.33
CA PHE A 177 -10.55 4.80 -0.55
C PHE A 177 -9.88 3.47 -0.22
N ASN A 178 -8.59 3.32 -0.53
CA ASN A 178 -7.82 2.14 -0.15
C ASN A 178 -7.74 1.98 1.38
N ASN A 179 -7.59 3.07 2.12
CA ASN A 179 -7.58 3.03 3.58
C ASN A 179 -8.98 2.75 4.16
N VAL A 180 -10.05 3.36 3.62
CA VAL A 180 -11.43 3.03 4.01
C VAL A 180 -11.70 1.55 3.86
N ARG A 181 -11.34 0.95 2.71
CA ARG A 181 -11.46 -0.50 2.50
C ARG A 181 -10.73 -1.29 3.59
N ASN A 182 -9.49 -0.91 3.92
CA ASN A 182 -8.69 -1.61 4.93
C ASN A 182 -9.28 -1.52 6.36
N ILE A 183 -10.10 -0.50 6.62
CA ILE A 183 -10.80 -0.33 7.90
C ILE A 183 -12.02 -1.24 7.98
N VAL A 184 -12.71 -1.42 6.86
CA VAL A 184 -13.96 -2.20 6.79
C VAL A 184 -13.73 -3.71 6.80
N ILE A 185 -12.53 -4.16 6.41
CA ILE A 185 -12.12 -5.58 6.40
C ILE A 185 -11.36 -5.96 7.66
#